data_19e28900e7fe829a0f5081743bba2f53
#
_entry.id   19e28900e7fe829a0f5081743bba2f53
#
_cell.length_a   1.000
_cell.length_b   1.000
_cell.length_c   1.000
_cell.angle_alpha   90.00
_cell.angle_beta   90.00
_cell.angle_gamma   90.00
#
_symmetry.space_group_name_H-M   'P 1'
#
loop_
_entity.id
_entity.type
_entity.pdbx_description
1 polymer ?
#
loop_
_entity_poly.entity_id
_entity_poly.type
_entity_poly.pdbx_seq_one_letter_code
_entity_poly.pdbx_strand_id
1 'polypeptide(L)'
;MIRKFDFLVIGSGVAGMSYALKVADAGKGKVAIVCKTTLEEANTAKAQGGIASVTNMEVDNFKKHIKDTMIAGDFISDPAAVEQVVKNAPQGIRDLVKWGVNFDKNEKGDFDLHREGGHSEFRILHHADDTG
;
A
#
# COMPACT_ATOMS: atom_id res chain seq x y z
N MET A 1 -12.80 4.23 34.13
CA MET A 1 -12.02 2.96 33.99
C MET A 1 -10.77 3.29 33.17
N ILE A 2 -9.57 2.97 33.68
CA ILE A 2 -8.31 3.16 32.94
C ILE A 2 -7.98 1.85 32.24
N ARG A 3 -7.72 1.90 30.91
CA ARG A 3 -7.22 0.76 30.13
C ARG A 3 -5.74 0.99 29.81
N LYS A 4 -4.92 -0.05 29.93
CA LYS A 4 -3.49 -0.01 29.65
C LYS A 4 -3.17 -0.82 28.42
N PHE A 5 -2.39 -0.25 27.50
CA PHE A 5 -1.88 -0.86 26.29
C PHE A 5 -0.39 -0.56 26.16
N ASP A 6 0.32 -1.41 25.45
CA ASP A 6 1.76 -1.25 25.21
C ASP A 6 2.02 -0.37 23.97
N PHE A 7 1.11 -0.41 23.00
CA PHE A 7 1.18 0.34 21.75
C PHE A 7 -0.14 1.06 21.48
N LEU A 8 -0.06 2.32 21.10
CA LEU A 8 -1.20 3.13 20.71
C LEU A 8 -1.04 3.59 19.25
N VAL A 9 -2.00 3.22 18.42
CA VAL A 9 -2.10 3.66 17.03
C VAL A 9 -3.21 4.68 16.90
N ILE A 10 -2.91 5.84 16.36
CA ILE A 10 -3.89 6.92 16.13
C ILE A 10 -4.20 6.97 14.63
N GLY A 11 -5.42 6.57 14.29
CA GLY A 11 -5.92 6.49 12.91
C GLY A 11 -6.00 5.06 12.38
N SER A 12 -7.04 4.81 11.57
CA SER A 12 -7.37 3.50 10.99
C SER A 12 -7.04 3.41 9.47
N GLY A 13 -6.22 4.32 8.95
CA GLY A 13 -5.72 4.21 7.58
C GLY A 13 -4.70 3.07 7.42
N VAL A 14 -4.32 2.76 6.18
CA VAL A 14 -3.42 1.63 5.84
C VAL A 14 -2.14 1.63 6.66
N ALA A 15 -1.54 2.79 6.92
CA ALA A 15 -0.31 2.89 7.70
C ALA A 15 -0.51 2.44 9.16
N GLY A 16 -1.57 2.94 9.82
CA GLY A 16 -1.91 2.58 11.19
C GLY A 16 -2.29 1.11 11.33
N MET A 17 -3.12 0.61 10.43
CA MET A 17 -3.53 -0.80 10.42
C MET A 17 -2.35 -1.74 10.15
N SER A 18 -1.48 -1.42 9.18
CA SER A 18 -0.27 -2.20 8.88
C SER A 18 0.68 -2.26 10.08
N TYR A 19 0.87 -1.15 10.78
CA TYR A 19 1.68 -1.12 12.00
C TYR A 19 1.05 -2.00 13.09
N ALA A 20 -0.26 -1.84 13.33
CA ALA A 20 -0.97 -2.62 14.36
C ALA A 20 -0.88 -4.13 14.10
N LEU A 21 -1.09 -4.56 12.85
CA LEU A 21 -0.98 -5.96 12.45
C LEU A 21 0.44 -6.49 12.64
N LYS A 22 1.47 -5.74 12.23
CA LYS A 22 2.87 -6.15 12.41
C LYS A 22 3.26 -6.28 13.88
N VAL A 23 2.79 -5.38 14.74
CA VAL A 23 3.04 -5.47 16.19
C VAL A 23 2.31 -6.66 16.80
N ALA A 24 1.06 -6.91 16.40
CA ALA A 24 0.27 -8.05 16.86
C ALA A 24 0.92 -9.37 16.44
N ASP A 25 1.30 -9.51 15.17
CA ASP A 25 2.01 -10.68 14.63
C ASP A 25 3.33 -10.95 15.38
N ALA A 26 4.04 -9.89 15.75
CA ALA A 26 5.30 -10.00 16.49
C ALA A 26 5.11 -10.39 17.97
N GLY A 27 3.87 -10.41 18.50
CA GLY A 27 3.56 -10.76 19.88
C GLY A 27 4.21 -9.85 20.92
N LYS A 28 4.47 -8.58 20.57
CA LYS A 28 5.24 -7.66 21.43
C LYS A 28 4.45 -6.97 22.53
N GLY A 29 3.12 -7.11 22.51
CA GLY A 29 2.26 -6.51 23.54
C GLY A 29 0.85 -6.22 23.03
N LYS A 30 0.07 -5.54 23.86
CA LYS A 30 -1.32 -5.15 23.56
C LYS A 30 -1.35 -3.89 22.72
N VAL A 31 -2.01 -3.96 21.58
CA VAL A 31 -2.20 -2.81 20.67
C VAL A 31 -3.59 -2.24 20.86
N ALA A 32 -3.70 -0.92 20.92
CA ALA A 32 -4.96 -0.18 20.79
C ALA A 32 -4.93 0.66 19.52
N ILE A 33 -6.03 0.68 18.80
CA ILE A 33 -6.26 1.61 17.68
C ILE A 33 -7.34 2.59 18.13
N VAL A 34 -7.06 3.88 17.96
CA VAL A 34 -8.01 4.96 18.22
C VAL A 34 -8.31 5.65 16.90
N CYS A 35 -9.56 5.68 16.53
CA CYS A 35 -10.05 6.38 15.34
C CYS A 35 -11.14 7.38 15.71
N LYS A 36 -11.39 8.31 14.79
CA LYS A 36 -12.35 9.40 15.00
C LYS A 36 -13.80 8.89 15.04
N THR A 37 -14.10 7.89 14.25
CA THR A 37 -15.44 7.29 14.09
C THR A 37 -15.32 5.77 14.16
N THR A 38 -15.51 5.04 13.05
CA THR A 38 -15.32 3.59 12.95
C THR A 38 -14.00 3.27 12.23
N LEU A 39 -13.57 2.02 12.27
CA LEU A 39 -12.32 1.60 11.61
C LEU A 39 -12.40 1.76 10.08
N GLU A 40 -13.58 1.56 9.52
CA GLU A 40 -13.84 1.62 8.08
C GLU A 40 -13.92 3.06 7.55
N GLU A 41 -14.12 4.06 8.42
CA GLU A 41 -14.18 5.47 8.05
C GLU A 41 -12.78 6.09 7.90
N ALA A 42 -12.02 5.58 6.93
CA ALA A 42 -10.71 6.08 6.57
C ALA A 42 -10.62 6.35 5.06
N ASN A 43 -9.74 7.26 4.65
CA ASN A 43 -9.50 7.51 3.21
C ASN A 43 -9.03 6.23 2.49
N THR A 44 -8.31 5.36 3.18
CA THR A 44 -7.91 4.05 2.64
C THR A 44 -9.12 3.23 2.21
N ALA A 45 -10.15 3.13 3.03
CA ALA A 45 -11.37 2.38 2.71
C ALA A 45 -12.20 2.98 1.56
N LYS A 46 -11.88 4.21 1.16
CA LYS A 46 -12.53 4.94 0.06
C LYS A 46 -11.61 5.12 -1.14
N ALA A 47 -10.42 4.50 -1.10
CA ALA A 47 -9.45 4.59 -2.18
C ALA A 47 -9.93 3.79 -3.41
N GLN A 48 -9.76 4.37 -4.59
CA GLN A 48 -10.10 3.78 -5.88
C GLN A 48 -8.87 3.78 -6.79
N GLY A 49 -8.97 3.07 -7.91
CA GLY A 49 -7.94 3.00 -8.95
C GLY A 49 -7.00 1.82 -8.76
N GLY A 50 -6.05 1.90 -7.86
CA GLY A 50 -5.09 0.81 -7.69
C GLY A 50 -3.85 1.20 -6.90
N ILE A 51 -2.98 0.22 -6.70
CA ILE A 51 -1.69 0.39 -6.02
C ILE A 51 -0.56 0.16 -7.02
N ALA A 52 0.26 1.19 -7.25
CA ALA A 52 1.42 1.08 -8.13
C ALA A 52 2.58 0.33 -7.47
N SER A 53 3.03 -0.76 -8.08
CA SER A 53 4.21 -1.50 -7.62
C SER A 53 4.90 -2.24 -8.76
N VAL A 54 6.23 -2.24 -8.77
CA VAL A 54 7.02 -3.06 -9.69
C VAL A 54 6.98 -4.50 -9.20
N THR A 55 6.13 -5.32 -9.81
CA THR A 55 5.96 -6.74 -9.46
C THR A 55 6.66 -7.68 -10.43
N ASN A 56 6.95 -7.21 -11.65
CA ASN A 56 7.68 -7.97 -12.67
C ASN A 56 8.89 -7.16 -13.17
N MET A 57 10.09 -7.58 -12.78
CA MET A 57 11.36 -6.91 -13.12
C MET A 57 11.84 -7.18 -14.56
N GLU A 58 11.19 -8.06 -15.33
CA GLU A 58 11.53 -8.33 -16.72
C GLU A 58 11.02 -7.23 -17.65
N VAL A 59 9.86 -6.66 -17.34
CA VAL A 59 9.18 -5.63 -18.16
C VAL A 59 9.24 -4.24 -17.57
N ASP A 60 9.32 -4.14 -16.22
CA ASP A 60 9.37 -2.87 -15.49
C ASP A 60 10.59 -2.84 -14.54
N ASN A 61 10.91 -1.67 -14.00
CA ASN A 61 11.97 -1.53 -13.00
C ASN A 61 11.77 -0.27 -12.14
N PHE A 62 12.45 -0.25 -10.99
CA PHE A 62 12.34 0.86 -10.04
C PHE A 62 12.74 2.21 -10.64
N LYS A 63 13.73 2.26 -11.54
CA LYS A 63 14.18 3.52 -12.16
C LYS A 63 13.08 4.15 -13.02
N LYS A 64 12.35 3.32 -13.80
CA LYS A 64 11.20 3.78 -14.57
C LYS A 64 10.11 4.32 -13.65
N HIS A 65 9.75 3.58 -12.60
CA HIS A 65 8.70 3.99 -11.67
C HIS A 65 9.08 5.28 -10.92
N ILE A 66 10.32 5.40 -10.41
CA ILE A 66 10.82 6.63 -9.78
C ILE A 66 10.73 7.81 -10.75
N LYS A 67 11.20 7.62 -12.01
CA LYS A 67 11.14 8.66 -13.03
C LYS A 67 9.71 9.11 -13.31
N ASP A 68 8.79 8.17 -13.51
CA ASP A 68 7.37 8.46 -13.75
C ASP A 68 6.78 9.26 -12.58
N THR A 69 7.06 8.85 -11.35
CA THR A 69 6.60 9.53 -10.13
C THR A 69 7.14 10.96 -10.03
N MET A 70 8.43 11.16 -10.34
CA MET A 70 9.04 12.49 -10.32
C MET A 70 8.45 13.41 -11.39
N ILE A 71 8.22 12.88 -12.61
CA ILE A 71 7.59 13.64 -13.70
C ILE A 71 6.15 14.00 -13.35
N ALA A 72 5.34 13.03 -12.88
CA ALA A 72 3.94 13.27 -12.52
C ALA A 72 3.80 14.28 -11.36
N GLY A 73 4.77 14.29 -10.45
CA GLY A 73 4.86 15.25 -9.35
C GLY A 73 5.55 16.58 -9.69
N ASP A 74 5.79 16.86 -10.98
CA ASP A 74 6.50 18.08 -11.44
C ASP A 74 7.82 18.34 -10.70
N PHE A 75 8.54 17.26 -10.34
CA PHE A 75 9.80 17.27 -9.58
C PHE A 75 9.77 17.98 -8.23
N ILE A 76 8.58 18.19 -7.64
CA ILE A 76 8.41 18.78 -6.30
C ILE A 76 8.71 17.74 -5.20
N SER A 77 8.52 16.46 -5.50
CA SER A 77 8.73 15.37 -4.52
C SER A 77 10.21 15.23 -4.13
N ASP A 78 10.46 14.87 -2.86
CA ASP A 78 11.79 14.47 -2.41
C ASP A 78 12.22 13.17 -3.11
N PRO A 79 13.32 13.18 -3.90
CA PRO A 79 13.76 12.00 -4.63
C PRO A 79 14.10 10.80 -3.74
N ALA A 80 14.65 11.04 -2.53
CA ALA A 80 14.98 9.96 -1.60
C ALA A 80 13.72 9.30 -1.02
N ALA A 81 12.68 10.09 -0.73
CA ALA A 81 11.39 9.59 -0.30
C ALA A 81 10.72 8.76 -1.41
N VAL A 82 10.72 9.26 -2.64
CA VAL A 82 10.18 8.52 -3.81
C VAL A 82 10.90 7.20 -4.00
N GLU A 83 12.23 7.22 -3.98
CA GLU A 83 13.04 6.00 -4.11
C GLU A 83 12.72 4.97 -3.00
N GLN A 84 12.62 5.42 -1.77
CA GLN A 84 12.27 4.57 -0.63
C GLN A 84 10.88 3.94 -0.80
N VAL A 85 9.87 4.72 -1.15
CA VAL A 85 8.50 4.22 -1.36
C VAL A 85 8.46 3.21 -2.50
N VAL A 86 9.01 3.55 -3.66
CA VAL A 86 8.97 2.70 -4.85
C VAL A 86 9.70 1.36 -4.62
N LYS A 87 10.88 1.39 -3.99
CA LYS A 87 11.66 0.16 -3.74
C LYS A 87 11.02 -0.75 -2.68
N ASN A 88 10.27 -0.20 -1.73
CA ASN A 88 9.60 -0.97 -0.68
C ASN A 88 8.17 -1.41 -1.08
N ALA A 89 7.58 -0.85 -2.13
CA ALA A 89 6.23 -1.19 -2.56
C ALA A 89 6.00 -2.70 -2.79
N PRO A 90 6.91 -3.47 -3.44
CA PRO A 90 6.71 -4.91 -3.62
C PRO A 90 6.59 -5.68 -2.30
N GLN A 91 7.29 -5.25 -1.25
CA GLN A 91 7.14 -5.88 0.07
C GLN A 91 5.79 -5.52 0.68
N GLY A 92 5.34 -4.27 0.52
CA GLY A 92 4.00 -3.84 0.95
C GLY A 92 2.89 -4.66 0.29
N ILE A 93 2.98 -4.92 -1.01
CA ILE A 93 2.03 -5.79 -1.73
C ILE A 93 2.03 -7.21 -1.15
N ARG A 94 3.20 -7.80 -0.89
CA ARG A 94 3.27 -9.14 -0.27
C ARG A 94 2.62 -9.17 1.12
N ASP A 95 2.83 -8.13 1.92
CA ASP A 95 2.22 -8.00 3.25
C ASP A 95 0.68 -7.92 3.12
N LEU A 96 0.16 -7.11 2.19
CA LEU A 96 -1.28 -6.99 1.94
C LEU A 96 -1.89 -8.33 1.51
N VAL A 97 -1.26 -9.03 0.57
CA VAL A 97 -1.73 -10.37 0.14
C VAL A 97 -1.72 -11.36 1.32
N LYS A 98 -0.67 -11.35 2.15
CA LYS A 98 -0.59 -12.17 3.36
C LYS A 98 -1.74 -11.86 4.35
N TRP A 99 -2.18 -10.62 4.43
CA TRP A 99 -3.30 -10.19 5.28
C TRP A 99 -4.68 -10.41 4.64
N GLY A 100 -4.74 -10.94 3.43
CA GLY A 100 -5.98 -11.36 2.79
C GLY A 100 -6.50 -10.42 1.70
N VAL A 101 -5.74 -9.40 1.31
CA VAL A 101 -6.12 -8.57 0.15
C VAL A 101 -6.05 -9.41 -1.12
N ASN A 102 -7.13 -9.41 -1.88
CA ASN A 102 -7.30 -10.23 -3.09
C ASN A 102 -7.24 -9.34 -4.32
N PHE A 103 -6.04 -9.14 -4.86
CA PHE A 103 -5.86 -8.45 -6.14
C PHE A 103 -6.32 -9.32 -7.31
N ASP A 104 -6.85 -8.71 -8.36
CA ASP A 104 -7.29 -9.39 -9.56
C ASP A 104 -6.13 -10.09 -10.26
N LYS A 105 -6.45 -11.22 -10.88
CA LYS A 105 -5.48 -12.10 -11.55
C LYS A 105 -5.94 -12.41 -12.96
N ASN A 106 -4.98 -12.52 -13.87
CA ASN A 106 -5.19 -12.98 -15.22
C ASN A 106 -5.42 -14.50 -15.29
N GLU A 107 -5.73 -15.00 -16.48
CA GLU A 107 -5.98 -16.44 -16.71
C GLU A 107 -4.81 -17.36 -16.33
N LYS A 108 -3.58 -16.82 -16.26
CA LYS A 108 -2.37 -17.57 -15.85
C LYS A 108 -2.14 -17.58 -14.34
N GLY A 109 -2.94 -16.81 -13.58
CA GLY A 109 -2.81 -16.68 -12.13
C GLY A 109 -1.84 -15.60 -11.69
N ASP A 110 -1.23 -14.85 -12.61
CA ASP A 110 -0.42 -13.66 -12.31
C ASP A 110 -1.33 -12.47 -12.01
N PHE A 111 -0.80 -11.44 -11.36
CA PHE A 111 -1.55 -10.19 -11.15
C PHE A 111 -1.99 -9.60 -12.48
N ASP A 112 -3.26 -9.24 -12.59
CA ASP A 112 -3.77 -8.45 -13.69
C ASP A 112 -3.40 -6.98 -13.43
N LEU A 113 -2.48 -6.46 -14.22
CA LEU A 113 -1.91 -5.14 -14.01
C LEU A 113 -2.50 -4.13 -14.99
N HIS A 114 -2.93 -3.00 -14.47
CA HIS A 114 -3.34 -1.87 -15.29
C HIS A 114 -2.22 -0.84 -15.45
N ARG A 115 -2.40 0.06 -16.41
CA ARG A 115 -1.58 1.25 -16.60
C ARG A 115 -2.46 2.48 -16.60
N GLU A 116 -2.23 3.36 -15.66
CA GLU A 116 -2.93 4.63 -15.55
C GLU A 116 -2.08 5.80 -16.04
N GLY A 117 -2.66 7.01 -16.07
CA GLY A 117 -1.96 8.23 -16.44
C GLY A 117 -0.73 8.49 -15.58
N GLY A 118 0.35 8.95 -16.20
CA GLY A 118 1.64 9.17 -15.52
C GLY A 118 2.53 7.95 -15.41
N HIS A 119 2.04 6.74 -15.71
CA HIS A 119 2.85 5.52 -15.70
C HIS A 119 3.31 5.10 -17.10
N SER A 120 4.60 4.79 -17.27
CA SER A 120 5.16 4.27 -18.52
C SER A 120 4.90 2.78 -18.72
N GLU A 121 4.65 2.03 -17.62
CA GLU A 121 4.48 0.57 -17.62
C GLU A 121 3.21 0.16 -16.90
N PHE A 122 2.76 -1.09 -17.15
CA PHE A 122 1.67 -1.74 -16.43
C PHE A 122 2.17 -2.16 -15.05
N ARG A 123 1.73 -1.50 -13.99
CA ARG A 123 2.17 -1.77 -12.60
C ARG A 123 1.12 -1.52 -11.54
N ILE A 124 -0.11 -1.22 -11.97
CA ILE A 124 -1.21 -0.93 -11.04
C ILE A 124 -1.91 -2.23 -10.69
N LEU A 125 -1.81 -2.64 -9.43
CA LEU A 125 -2.60 -3.74 -8.88
C LEU A 125 -3.95 -3.19 -8.44
N HIS A 126 -5.00 -3.93 -8.69
CA HIS A 126 -6.38 -3.52 -8.39
C HIS A 126 -7.25 -4.71 -7.98
N HIS A 127 -8.42 -4.42 -7.44
CA HIS A 127 -9.52 -5.37 -7.28
C HIS A 127 -10.79 -4.71 -7.78
N ALA A 128 -11.28 -5.09 -8.97
CA ALA A 128 -12.28 -4.33 -9.71
C ALA A 128 -11.89 -2.84 -9.75
N ASP A 129 -12.72 -1.94 -9.18
CA ASP A 129 -12.44 -0.50 -9.07
C ASP A 129 -12.13 -0.07 -7.62
N ASP A 130 -11.99 -1.05 -6.71
CA ASP A 130 -11.73 -0.83 -5.30
C ASP A 130 -10.29 -1.18 -4.93
N THR A 131 -9.67 -0.38 -4.05
CA THR A 131 -8.34 -0.62 -3.47
C THR A 131 -8.27 -0.36 -1.98
N GLY A 132 -9.36 0.08 -1.40
CA GLY A 132 -9.50 0.40 0.02
C GLY A 132 -10.18 -0.66 0.87
#